data_9c241dcce2caed50d6c5b3af877f48d4
#
_entry.id   9c241dcce2caed50d6c5b3af877f48d4
#
_cell.length_a   1.000
_cell.length_b   1.000
_cell.length_c   1.000
_cell.angle_alpha   90.00
_cell.angle_beta   90.00
_cell.angle_gamma   90.00
#
_symmetry.space_group_name_H-M   'P 1'
#
loop_
_entity.id
_entity.type
_entity.pdbx_description
1 polymer ?
#
loop_
_entity_poly.entity_id
_entity_poly.type
_entity_poly.pdbx_seq_one_letter_code
_entity_poly.pdbx_strand_id
1 'polypeptide(L)'
;MKLENYYLCVFESKNYAILLYTLLEAGGNNVFQLVSTPCGLKAGCTYSIKIPHRSYISIIKREVEEANLKEPKIYYVEKIQGKTVYKEVGFI
;
A
#
# COMPACT_ATOMS: atom_id res chain seq x y z
N MET A 1 -17.02 -13.31 -0.81
CA MET A 1 -15.82 -13.90 -1.39
C MET A 1 -14.57 -13.27 -0.77
N LYS A 2 -13.62 -14.10 -0.44
CA LYS A 2 -12.40 -13.62 0.20
C LYS A 2 -11.43 -13.08 -0.83
N LEU A 3 -10.94 -11.88 -0.60
CA LEU A 3 -9.92 -11.29 -1.48
C LEU A 3 -8.55 -11.85 -1.11
N GLU A 4 -7.97 -12.63 -2.01
CA GLU A 4 -6.68 -13.28 -1.76
C GLU A 4 -5.50 -12.53 -2.38
N ASN A 5 -5.79 -11.70 -3.39
CA ASN A 5 -4.75 -10.93 -4.07
C ASN A 5 -5.02 -9.45 -3.89
N TYR A 6 -3.99 -8.69 -3.57
CA TYR A 6 -4.11 -7.26 -3.35
C TYR A 6 -2.75 -6.61 -3.51
N TYR A 7 -2.69 -5.30 -3.39
CA TYR A 7 -1.43 -4.56 -3.47
C TYR A 7 -1.13 -3.94 -2.12
N LEU A 8 0.16 -3.78 -1.82
CA LEU A 8 0.61 -3.08 -0.63
C LEU A 8 1.50 -1.93 -1.05
N CYS A 9 1.20 -0.76 -0.51
CA CYS A 9 2.01 0.43 -0.68
C CYS A 9 2.86 0.58 0.58
N VAL A 10 4.17 0.36 0.46
CA VAL A 10 5.10 0.30 1.60
C VAL A 10 5.91 1.59 1.64
N PHE A 11 5.89 2.25 2.78
CA PHE A 11 6.60 3.51 2.99
C PHE A 11 7.84 3.29 3.85
N GLU A 12 8.83 4.18 3.70
CA GLU A 12 10.03 4.12 4.52
C GLU A 12 9.74 4.49 5.97
N SER A 13 8.73 5.32 6.19
CA SER A 13 8.38 5.82 7.51
C SER A 13 6.91 5.57 7.77
N LYS A 14 6.60 5.14 8.99
CA LYS A 14 5.20 4.96 9.38
C LYS A 14 4.42 6.27 9.33
N ASN A 15 5.11 7.39 9.55
CA ASN A 15 4.47 8.70 9.52
C ASN A 15 3.96 9.04 8.13
N TYR A 16 4.71 8.66 7.10
CA TYR A 16 4.27 8.88 5.72
C TYR A 16 3.04 8.03 5.39
N ALA A 17 3.03 6.78 5.86
CA ALA A 17 1.87 5.91 5.62
C ALA A 17 0.62 6.46 6.28
N ILE A 18 0.74 6.92 7.52
CA ILE A 18 -0.39 7.49 8.26
C ILE A 18 -0.87 8.78 7.59
N LEU A 19 0.07 9.63 7.19
CA LEU A 19 -0.28 10.88 6.52
C LEU A 19 -1.04 10.63 5.24
N LEU A 20 -0.53 9.75 4.38
CA LEU A 20 -1.18 9.46 3.12
C LEU A 20 -2.55 8.83 3.35
N TYR A 21 -2.66 7.91 4.29
CA TYR A 21 -3.94 7.28 4.61
C TYR A 21 -4.96 8.34 5.05
N THR A 22 -4.52 9.29 5.89
CA THR A 22 -5.40 10.37 6.35
C THR A 22 -5.86 11.22 5.18
N LEU A 23 -4.97 11.54 4.25
CA LEU A 23 -5.32 12.32 3.07
C LEU A 23 -6.32 11.58 2.17
N LEU A 24 -6.14 10.26 2.03
CA LEU A 24 -7.05 9.46 1.23
C LEU A 24 -8.45 9.42 1.85
N GLU A 25 -8.53 9.27 3.17
CA GLU A 25 -9.82 9.28 3.85
C GLU A 25 -10.50 10.64 3.76
N ALA A 26 -9.72 11.70 3.90
CA ALA A 26 -10.27 13.06 3.79
C ALA A 26 -10.85 13.32 2.41
N GLY A 27 -10.30 12.68 1.39
CA GLY A 27 -10.80 12.78 0.03
C GLY A 27 -11.97 11.86 -0.29
N GLY A 28 -12.44 11.10 0.69
CA GLY A 28 -13.57 10.19 0.49
C GLY A 28 -13.18 8.82 -0.05
N ASN A 29 -11.88 8.53 -0.13
CA ASN A 29 -11.41 7.25 -0.65
C ASN A 29 -11.28 6.24 0.49
N ASN A 30 -12.36 5.54 0.78
CA ASN A 30 -12.41 4.60 1.90
C ASN A 30 -12.23 3.15 1.49
N VAL A 31 -11.65 2.90 0.31
CA VAL A 31 -11.33 1.55 -0.15
C VAL A 31 -9.98 1.07 0.37
N PHE A 32 -9.16 1.97 0.88
CA PHE A 32 -7.82 1.66 1.36
C PHE A 32 -7.85 1.28 2.84
N GLN A 33 -6.89 0.46 3.25
CA GLN A 33 -6.75 0.07 4.66
C GLN A 33 -5.31 0.30 5.10
N LEU A 34 -5.17 0.85 6.30
CA LEU A 34 -3.86 0.99 6.93
C LEU A 34 -3.56 -0.31 7.67
N VAL A 35 -2.47 -0.97 7.30
CA VAL A 35 -2.10 -2.27 7.87
C VAL A 35 -0.65 -2.26 8.29
N SER A 36 -0.27 -3.20 9.15
CA SER A 36 1.14 -3.37 9.50
C SER A 36 1.89 -3.96 8.32
N THR A 37 3.10 -3.47 8.08
CA THR A 37 3.94 -4.01 7.01
C THR A 37 4.40 -5.41 7.38
N PRO A 38 4.23 -6.40 6.49
CA PRO A 38 4.71 -7.76 6.78
C PRO A 38 6.23 -7.78 6.99
N CYS A 39 6.66 -8.57 7.95
CA CYS A 39 8.09 -8.67 8.29
C CYS A 39 8.94 -9.12 7.11
N GLY A 40 8.37 -9.87 6.18
CA GLY A 40 9.08 -10.31 4.99
C GLY A 40 9.41 -9.21 4.01
N LEU A 41 8.74 -8.06 4.11
CA LEU A 41 8.97 -6.94 3.21
C LEU A 41 9.93 -5.91 3.78
N LYS A 42 9.87 -5.69 5.10
CA LYS A 42 10.70 -4.69 5.73
C LYS A 42 10.91 -5.04 7.19
N ALA A 43 12.14 -4.94 7.63
CA ALA A 43 12.46 -5.13 9.04
C ALA A 43 11.95 -3.95 9.84
N GLY A 44 11.38 -4.22 11.00
CA GLY A 44 10.87 -3.19 11.88
C GLY A 44 9.36 -2.97 11.72
N CYS A 45 8.82 -2.14 12.60
CA CYS A 45 7.39 -1.88 12.65
C CYS A 45 7.04 -0.64 11.84
N THR A 46 6.59 -0.84 10.61
CA THR A 46 6.09 0.24 9.78
C THR A 46 4.67 -0.08 9.35
N TYR A 47 4.01 0.89 8.75
CA TYR A 47 2.67 0.72 8.24
C TYR A 47 2.68 0.75 6.71
N SER A 48 1.72 0.06 6.13
CA SER A 48 1.51 0.03 4.69
C SER A 48 0.04 0.30 4.40
N ILE A 49 -0.25 0.66 3.18
CA ILE A 49 -1.63 0.85 2.74
C ILE A 49 -2.01 -0.30 1.84
N LYS A 50 -3.07 -1.01 2.22
CA LYS A 50 -3.60 -2.11 1.44
C LYS A 50 -4.51 -1.57 0.34
N ILE A 51 -4.22 -1.96 -0.89
CA ILE A 51 -4.94 -1.51 -2.08
C ILE A 51 -5.66 -2.72 -2.67
N PRO A 52 -7.00 -2.73 -2.69
CA PRO A 52 -7.75 -3.93 -3.11
C PRO A 52 -7.69 -4.19 -4.61
N HIS A 53 -7.42 -3.17 -5.43
CA HIS A 53 -7.43 -3.34 -6.87
C HIS A 53 -6.42 -2.41 -7.53
N ARG A 54 -5.85 -2.87 -8.63
CA ARG A 54 -4.83 -2.14 -9.38
C ARG A 54 -5.27 -0.74 -9.80
N SER A 55 -6.54 -0.57 -10.13
CA SER A 55 -7.05 0.72 -10.59
C SER A 55 -6.91 1.83 -9.55
N TYR A 56 -6.77 1.47 -8.28
CA TYR A 56 -6.62 2.48 -7.22
C TYR A 56 -5.18 2.94 -7.03
N ILE A 57 -4.22 2.32 -7.70
CA ILE A 57 -2.81 2.72 -7.57
C ILE A 57 -2.60 4.14 -8.10
N SER A 58 -3.32 4.53 -9.14
CA SER A 58 -3.21 5.89 -9.69
C SER A 58 -3.64 6.95 -8.68
N ILE A 59 -4.59 6.62 -7.81
CA ILE A 59 -5.02 7.55 -6.75
C ILE A 59 -3.88 7.74 -5.76
N ILE A 60 -3.21 6.66 -5.37
CA ILE A 60 -2.06 6.73 -4.48
C ILE A 60 -0.95 7.59 -5.11
N LYS A 61 -0.66 7.34 -6.38
CA LYS A 61 0.39 8.08 -7.08
C LYS A 61 0.11 9.58 -7.08
N ARG A 62 -1.14 9.96 -7.39
CA ARG A 62 -1.51 11.37 -7.42
C ARG A 62 -1.36 12.02 -6.05
N GLU A 63 -1.83 11.36 -4.99
CA GLU A 63 -1.74 11.91 -3.64
C GLU A 63 -0.28 12.05 -3.19
N VAL A 64 0.56 11.08 -3.52
CA VAL A 64 1.97 11.13 -3.20
C VAL A 64 2.63 12.34 -3.89
N GLU A 65 2.29 12.56 -5.15
CA GLU A 65 2.84 13.68 -5.92
C GLU A 65 2.35 15.02 -5.37
N GLU A 66 1.05 15.11 -5.08
CA GLU A 66 0.48 16.37 -4.57
C GLU A 66 0.99 16.71 -3.17
N ALA A 67 1.22 15.71 -2.34
CA ALA A 67 1.76 15.92 -1.01
C ALA A 67 3.29 16.04 -0.99
N ASN A 68 3.91 15.87 -2.16
CA ASN A 68 5.38 15.95 -2.31
C ASN A 68 6.09 14.96 -1.39
N LEU A 69 5.55 13.76 -1.30
CA LEU A 69 6.13 12.69 -0.50
C LEU A 69 7.12 11.88 -1.32
N LYS A 70 8.05 11.22 -0.62
CA LYS A 70 8.95 10.29 -1.28
C LYS A 70 8.16 9.11 -1.82
N GLU A 71 8.52 8.67 -3.02
CA GLU A 71 7.80 7.58 -3.69
C GLU A 71 7.88 6.29 -2.89
N PRO A 72 6.73 5.71 -2.53
CA PRO A 72 6.70 4.42 -1.84
C PRO A 72 6.91 3.27 -2.81
N LYS A 73 7.12 2.08 -2.27
CA LYS A 73 7.21 0.86 -3.07
C LYS A 73 5.85 0.19 -3.10
N ILE A 74 5.47 -0.32 -4.27
CA ILE A 74 4.22 -1.04 -4.46
C ILE A 74 4.54 -2.51 -4.65
N TYR A 75 3.88 -3.37 -3.88
CA TYR A 75 4.02 -4.82 -4.00
C TYR A 75 2.70 -5.45 -4.36
N TYR A 76 2.75 -6.40 -5.28
CA TYR A 76 1.61 -7.26 -5.55
C TYR A 76 1.70 -8.46 -4.61
N VAL A 77 0.62 -8.72 -3.89
CA VAL A 77 0.58 -9.78 -2.89
C VAL A 77 -0.39 -10.85 -3.35
N GLU A 78 0.10 -12.09 -3.45
CA GLU A 78 -0.76 -13.20 -3.84
C GLU A 78 -0.43 -14.43 -3.03
N LYS A 79 -1.38 -15.36 -2.98
CA LYS A 79 -1.19 -16.64 -2.33
C LYS A 79 -0.97 -17.71 -3.37
N ILE A 80 0.16 -18.40 -3.27
CA ILE A 80 0.51 -19.50 -4.16
C ILE A 80 0.77 -20.72 -3.29
N GLN A 81 -0.05 -21.76 -3.46
CA GLN A 81 0.09 -23.01 -2.72
C GLN A 81 0.19 -22.79 -1.21
N GLY A 82 -0.67 -21.93 -0.69
CA GLY A 82 -0.73 -21.66 0.73
C GLY A 82 0.33 -20.70 1.26
N LYS A 83 1.22 -20.22 0.40
CA LYS A 83 2.26 -19.28 0.78
C LYS A 83 1.97 -17.90 0.23
N THR A 84 2.24 -16.88 1.04
CA THR A 84 2.10 -15.50 0.60
C THR A 84 3.36 -15.05 -0.12
N VAL A 85 3.20 -14.57 -1.35
CA VAL A 85 4.30 -14.13 -2.20
C VAL A 85 4.15 -12.64 -2.47
N TYR A 86 5.24 -11.90 -2.33
CA TYR A 86 5.29 -10.45 -2.54
C TYR A 86 6.14 -10.15 -3.76
N LYS A 87 5.61 -9.37 -4.68
CA LYS A 87 6.31 -9.01 -5.91
C LYS A 87 6.29 -7.51 -6.08
N GLU A 88 7.45 -6.89 -6.14
CA GLU A 88 7.53 -5.44 -6.35
C GLU A 88 7.12 -5.10 -7.78
N VAL A 89 6.16 -4.18 -7.93
CA VAL A 89 5.62 -3.82 -9.25
C VAL A 89 5.76 -2.34 -9.59
N GLY A 90 5.94 -1.48 -8.59
CA GLY A 90 6.05 -0.05 -8.84
C GLY A 90 4.73 0.58 -9.23
N PHE A 91 4.77 1.88 -9.54
CA PHE A 91 3.61 2.61 -10.03
C PHE A 91 3.40 2.30 -11.51
N ILE A 92 2.18 1.97 -11.83
CA ILE A 92 1.81 1.62 -13.21
C ILE A 92 0.86 2.68 -13.75
#